data_7399f52af0bbc10bcea6f7079616e2ab
#
_entry.id   7399f52af0bbc10bcea6f7079616e2ab
#
_cell.length_a   1.000
_cell.length_b   1.000
_cell.length_c   1.000
_cell.angle_alpha   90.00
_cell.angle_beta   90.00
_cell.angle_gamma   90.00
#
_symmetry.space_group_name_H-M   'P 1'
#
loop_
_entity.id
_entity.type
_entity.pdbx_description
1 polymer ?
#
loop_
_entity_poly.entity_id
_entity_poly.type
_entity_poly.pdbx_seq_one_letter_code
_entity_poly.pdbx_strand_id
1 'polypeptide(L)'
;MPEKIEKEFDRDHREHTLVVEGRNAVLEAFRSGKPIDKVFVLDGCQDGPIRTIIREAKKHDTIINFVNKDRLNQISTTGKHQGVIAYAAAYEYSEVEDMLKLAEEKGEDPFLILLDNIEDPHNLGAIIRTANLAGAHGVIIPKRRAVGLTATVAKTSAGALNYTPVAKVTNLAKTMEELKEKGLWFVCADMGGESMYRLNLKGPIGLVIGNEGEGVGRLVKEKCDFIASIPMKGEIDSLNASVAAGVLAYEIVRQRLN
;
A
#
# COMPACT_ATOMS: atom_id res chain seq x y z
N MET A 1 -25.62 -11.00 0.77
CA MET A 1 -24.93 -9.85 1.35
C MET A 1 -23.51 -9.63 0.80
N PRO A 2 -22.70 -10.60 0.35
CA PRO A 2 -21.37 -10.34 -0.23
C PRO A 2 -21.39 -9.51 -1.53
N GLU A 3 -22.33 -9.79 -2.44
CA GLU A 3 -22.44 -9.10 -3.74
C GLU A 3 -22.72 -7.58 -3.68
N LYS A 4 -23.32 -7.11 -2.61
CA LYS A 4 -23.64 -5.68 -2.46
C LYS A 4 -22.43 -4.86 -2.00
N ILE A 5 -21.60 -5.46 -1.14
CA ILE A 5 -20.34 -4.88 -0.64
C ILE A 5 -19.31 -4.86 -1.77
N GLU A 6 -19.23 -5.93 -2.57
CA GLU A 6 -18.34 -6.01 -3.73
C GLU A 6 -18.72 -4.98 -4.82
N LYS A 7 -20.03 -4.75 -5.03
CA LYS A 7 -20.52 -3.74 -5.98
C LYS A 7 -20.30 -2.30 -5.52
N GLU A 8 -20.33 -2.06 -4.22
CA GLU A 8 -20.06 -0.75 -3.62
C GLU A 8 -18.56 -0.44 -3.62
N PHE A 9 -17.73 -1.43 -3.27
CA PHE A 9 -16.28 -1.38 -3.35
C PHE A 9 -15.78 -1.16 -4.80
N ASP A 10 -16.39 -1.83 -5.79
CA ASP A 10 -16.10 -1.66 -7.21
C ASP A 10 -16.56 -0.31 -7.79
N ARG A 11 -17.59 0.31 -7.20
CA ARG A 11 -18.08 1.63 -7.61
C ARG A 11 -17.15 2.74 -7.18
N ASP A 12 -16.66 2.67 -5.96
CA ASP A 12 -15.74 3.65 -5.37
C ASP A 12 -14.36 3.57 -6.05
N HIS A 13 -13.90 2.36 -6.41
CA HIS A 13 -12.67 2.16 -7.18
C HIS A 13 -12.74 2.72 -8.61
N ARG A 14 -13.93 2.77 -9.23
CA ARG A 14 -14.10 3.25 -10.61
C ARG A 14 -13.99 4.76 -10.75
N GLU A 15 -14.42 5.51 -9.76
CA GLU A 15 -14.42 6.98 -9.85
C GLU A 15 -13.02 7.59 -9.74
N HIS A 16 -12.02 6.83 -9.29
CA HIS A 16 -10.73 7.41 -8.88
C HIS A 16 -9.47 6.67 -9.34
N THR A 17 -9.60 5.59 -10.12
CA THR A 17 -8.45 4.88 -10.70
C THR A 17 -8.22 5.35 -12.13
N LEU A 18 -6.96 5.57 -12.53
CA LEU A 18 -6.63 5.84 -13.92
C LEU A 18 -6.83 4.55 -14.73
N VAL A 19 -8.02 4.39 -15.30
CA VAL A 19 -8.38 3.24 -16.12
C VAL A 19 -7.86 3.46 -17.54
N VAL A 20 -7.04 2.54 -18.02
CA VAL A 20 -6.53 2.51 -19.39
C VAL A 20 -7.14 1.32 -20.10
N GLU A 21 -7.96 1.56 -21.12
CA GLU A 21 -8.73 0.55 -21.82
C GLU A 21 -8.29 0.34 -23.26
N GLY A 22 -8.25 -0.92 -23.68
CA GLY A 22 -7.91 -1.31 -25.04
C GLY A 22 -6.43 -1.58 -25.26
N ARG A 23 -6.16 -2.41 -26.25
CA ARG A 23 -4.83 -3.02 -26.48
C ARG A 23 -3.73 -2.00 -26.73
N ASN A 24 -3.99 -1.04 -27.60
CA ASN A 24 -2.99 -0.03 -27.96
C ASN A 24 -2.72 0.92 -26.78
N ALA A 25 -3.75 1.34 -26.07
CA ALA A 25 -3.62 2.25 -24.93
C ALA A 25 -2.83 1.60 -23.79
N VAL A 26 -3.10 0.30 -23.49
CA VAL A 26 -2.38 -0.43 -22.46
C VAL A 26 -0.92 -0.67 -22.85
N LEU A 27 -0.64 -1.02 -24.12
CA LEU A 27 0.74 -1.15 -24.59
C LEU A 27 1.51 0.16 -24.52
N GLU A 28 0.86 1.27 -24.89
CA GLU A 28 1.48 2.59 -24.82
C GLU A 28 1.73 3.03 -23.39
N ALA A 29 0.82 2.71 -22.45
CA ALA A 29 1.02 2.97 -21.04
C ALA A 29 2.27 2.25 -20.49
N PHE A 30 2.52 0.99 -20.88
CA PHE A 30 3.77 0.30 -20.53
C PHE A 30 5.00 0.95 -21.19
N ARG A 31 4.93 1.32 -22.47
CA ARG A 31 6.05 1.93 -23.21
C ARG A 31 6.43 3.32 -22.67
N SER A 32 5.45 4.07 -22.21
CA SER A 32 5.69 5.40 -21.61
C SER A 32 6.25 5.34 -20.20
N GLY A 33 6.49 4.14 -19.65
CA GLY A 33 6.99 3.98 -18.27
C GLY A 33 5.94 4.26 -17.19
N LYS A 34 4.66 4.38 -17.57
CA LYS A 34 3.59 4.64 -16.60
C LYS A 34 3.46 3.49 -15.61
N PRO A 35 3.48 3.73 -14.30
CA PRO A 35 3.34 2.65 -13.33
C PRO A 35 1.94 2.03 -13.43
N ILE A 36 1.87 0.73 -13.67
CA ILE A 36 0.63 -0.02 -13.81
C ILE A 36 0.51 -1.00 -12.64
N ASP A 37 -0.51 -0.81 -11.83
CA ASP A 37 -0.75 -1.63 -10.65
C ASP A 37 -1.31 -3.01 -11.01
N LYS A 38 -2.27 -3.06 -11.94
CA LYS A 38 -2.96 -4.29 -12.33
C LYS A 38 -3.34 -4.26 -13.80
N VAL A 39 -3.33 -5.43 -14.43
CA VAL A 39 -3.91 -5.63 -15.76
C VAL A 39 -4.96 -6.72 -15.69
N PHE A 40 -6.14 -6.45 -16.20
CA PHE A 40 -7.22 -7.42 -16.40
C PHE A 40 -7.24 -7.85 -17.85
N VAL A 41 -7.12 -9.13 -18.10
CA VAL A 41 -7.09 -9.74 -19.43
C VAL A 41 -8.24 -10.69 -19.57
N LEU A 42 -8.92 -10.66 -20.71
CA LEU A 42 -9.98 -11.61 -21.03
C LEU A 42 -9.43 -13.04 -21.04
N ASP A 43 -10.03 -13.91 -20.24
CA ASP A 43 -9.63 -15.31 -20.18
C ASP A 43 -9.73 -15.99 -21.55
N GLY A 44 -8.75 -16.85 -21.85
CA GLY A 44 -8.64 -17.52 -23.16
C GLY A 44 -8.15 -16.65 -24.31
N CYS A 45 -7.97 -15.33 -24.14
CA CYS A 45 -7.47 -14.45 -25.19
C CYS A 45 -5.94 -14.57 -25.31
N GLN A 46 -5.46 -15.01 -26.48
CA GLN A 46 -4.03 -15.27 -26.72
C GLN A 46 -3.51 -14.69 -28.05
N ASP A 47 -4.18 -13.68 -28.59
CA ASP A 47 -3.69 -13.01 -29.81
C ASP A 47 -2.38 -12.23 -29.59
N GLY A 48 -1.73 -11.82 -30.69
CA GLY A 48 -0.42 -11.19 -30.66
C GLY A 48 -0.31 -9.98 -29.73
N PRO A 49 -1.22 -8.99 -29.82
CA PRO A 49 -1.22 -7.83 -28.92
C PRO A 49 -1.38 -8.20 -27.44
N ILE A 50 -2.29 -9.12 -27.11
CA ILE A 50 -2.49 -9.57 -25.73
C ILE A 50 -1.26 -10.30 -25.19
N ARG A 51 -0.62 -11.15 -25.98
CA ARG A 51 0.65 -11.80 -25.58
C ARG A 51 1.74 -10.77 -25.28
N THR A 52 1.81 -9.72 -26.08
CA THR A 52 2.76 -8.63 -25.85
C THR A 52 2.47 -7.90 -24.54
N ILE A 53 1.20 -7.57 -24.26
CA ILE A 53 0.79 -6.94 -22.99
C ILE A 53 1.14 -7.83 -21.80
N ILE A 54 0.87 -9.12 -21.87
CA ILE A 54 1.21 -10.09 -20.80
C ILE A 54 2.73 -10.13 -20.58
N ARG A 55 3.53 -10.08 -21.65
CA ARG A 55 5.00 -10.06 -21.56
C ARG A 55 5.48 -8.79 -20.90
N GLU A 56 4.99 -7.62 -21.29
CA GLU A 56 5.35 -6.34 -20.66
C GLU A 56 4.90 -6.30 -19.19
N ALA A 57 3.70 -6.77 -18.88
CA ALA A 57 3.21 -6.86 -17.51
C ALA A 57 4.12 -7.74 -16.62
N LYS A 58 4.58 -8.88 -17.14
CA LYS A 58 5.54 -9.74 -16.43
C LYS A 58 6.91 -9.07 -16.25
N LYS A 59 7.39 -8.36 -17.26
CA LYS A 59 8.67 -7.62 -17.20
C LYS A 59 8.66 -6.54 -16.11
N HIS A 60 7.52 -5.87 -15.95
CA HIS A 60 7.31 -4.82 -14.94
C HIS A 60 6.76 -5.37 -13.62
N ASP A 61 6.69 -6.70 -13.46
CA ASP A 61 6.13 -7.37 -12.27
C ASP A 61 4.72 -6.87 -11.90
N THR A 62 3.94 -6.52 -12.93
CA THR A 62 2.56 -6.05 -12.80
C THR A 62 1.61 -7.24 -12.55
N ILE A 63 0.64 -7.05 -11.66
CA ILE A 63 -0.38 -8.08 -11.36
C ILE A 63 -1.25 -8.32 -12.59
N ILE A 64 -1.35 -9.57 -13.06
CA ILE A 64 -2.21 -9.98 -14.16
C ILE A 64 -3.39 -10.78 -13.61
N ASN A 65 -4.60 -10.32 -13.87
CA ASN A 65 -5.83 -11.00 -13.53
C ASN A 65 -6.53 -11.46 -14.82
N PHE A 66 -6.68 -12.77 -15.00
CA PHE A 66 -7.51 -13.31 -16.07
C PHE A 66 -8.98 -13.32 -15.60
N VAL A 67 -9.86 -12.71 -16.39
CA VAL A 67 -11.26 -12.50 -16.02
C VAL A 67 -12.19 -12.78 -17.21
N ASN A 68 -13.46 -13.07 -16.93
CA ASN A 68 -14.47 -13.22 -17.95
C ASN A 68 -14.89 -11.86 -18.57
N LYS A 69 -15.64 -11.90 -19.66
CA LYS A 69 -16.10 -10.71 -20.38
C LYS A 69 -17.01 -9.83 -19.54
N ASP A 70 -17.83 -10.43 -18.70
CA ASP A 70 -18.78 -9.68 -17.86
C ASP A 70 -18.01 -8.84 -16.83
N ARG A 71 -16.96 -9.38 -16.25
CA ARG A 71 -16.09 -8.63 -15.35
C ARG A 71 -15.39 -7.46 -16.05
N LEU A 72 -14.88 -7.65 -17.28
CA LEU A 72 -14.31 -6.55 -18.06
C LEU A 72 -15.35 -5.48 -18.37
N ASN A 73 -16.57 -5.86 -18.75
CA ASN A 73 -17.66 -4.92 -18.97
C ASN A 73 -18.03 -4.14 -17.70
N GLN A 74 -17.96 -4.78 -16.55
CA GLN A 74 -18.24 -4.12 -15.24
C GLN A 74 -17.21 -3.06 -14.89
N ILE A 75 -15.92 -3.32 -15.13
CA ILE A 75 -14.82 -2.40 -14.78
C ILE A 75 -14.52 -1.38 -15.88
N SER A 76 -15.02 -1.60 -17.09
CA SER A 76 -14.86 -0.69 -18.22
C SER A 76 -15.63 0.61 -18.02
N THR A 77 -15.01 1.72 -18.35
CA THR A 77 -15.65 3.05 -18.36
C THR A 77 -16.20 3.42 -19.74
N THR A 78 -15.58 2.91 -20.80
CA THR A 78 -15.93 3.27 -22.19
C THR A 78 -16.67 2.17 -22.95
N GLY A 79 -16.68 0.93 -22.44
CA GLY A 79 -17.18 -0.25 -23.13
C GLY A 79 -16.27 -0.73 -24.29
N LYS A 80 -15.14 -0.09 -24.54
CA LYS A 80 -14.23 -0.39 -25.65
C LYS A 80 -12.93 -1.08 -25.22
N HIS A 81 -13.00 -1.93 -24.21
CA HIS A 81 -11.82 -2.55 -23.57
C HIS A 81 -11.04 -3.53 -24.46
N GLN A 82 -11.59 -4.03 -25.55
CA GLN A 82 -10.92 -4.96 -26.48
C GLN A 82 -10.26 -6.18 -25.80
N GLY A 83 -10.80 -6.66 -24.69
CA GLY A 83 -10.29 -7.79 -23.92
C GLY A 83 -9.17 -7.45 -22.93
N VAL A 84 -8.86 -6.17 -22.70
CA VAL A 84 -7.85 -5.75 -21.73
C VAL A 84 -8.15 -4.39 -21.11
N ILE A 85 -7.92 -4.30 -19.79
CA ILE A 85 -8.01 -3.06 -19.01
C ILE A 85 -6.80 -3.03 -18.05
N ALA A 86 -6.14 -1.89 -17.95
CA ALA A 86 -5.08 -1.66 -16.97
C ALA A 86 -5.49 -0.56 -15.96
N TYR A 87 -5.11 -0.77 -14.72
CA TYR A 87 -5.20 0.23 -13.67
C TYR A 87 -3.82 0.84 -13.48
N ALA A 88 -3.69 2.12 -13.81
CA ALA A 88 -2.46 2.87 -13.65
C ALA A 88 -2.46 3.63 -12.32
N ALA A 89 -1.30 3.70 -11.67
CA ALA A 89 -1.11 4.52 -10.50
C ALA A 89 -1.20 6.02 -10.85
N ALA A 90 -1.74 6.81 -9.94
CA ALA A 90 -1.82 8.26 -10.09
C ALA A 90 -0.48 8.95 -9.79
N TYR A 91 0.42 8.26 -9.07
CA TYR A 91 1.75 8.72 -8.66
C TYR A 91 2.78 7.62 -8.90
N GLU A 92 4.03 8.03 -9.06
CA GLU A 92 5.16 7.11 -9.15
C GLU A 92 5.47 6.52 -7.78
N TYR A 93 5.91 5.25 -7.78
CA TYR A 93 6.44 4.61 -6.58
C TYR A 93 7.93 4.90 -6.45
N SER A 94 8.37 5.03 -5.20
CA SER A 94 9.78 5.13 -4.85
C SER A 94 10.36 3.75 -4.53
N GLU A 95 11.69 3.66 -4.49
CA GLU A 95 12.36 2.49 -3.95
C GLU A 95 12.54 2.63 -2.42
N VAL A 96 12.69 1.51 -1.73
CA VAL A 96 12.91 1.51 -0.27
C VAL A 96 14.22 2.22 0.10
N GLU A 97 15.22 2.10 -0.76
CA GLU A 97 16.52 2.75 -0.65
C GLU A 97 16.41 4.29 -0.63
N ASP A 98 15.48 4.86 -1.37
CA ASP A 98 15.24 6.32 -1.41
C ASP A 98 14.80 6.84 -0.04
N MET A 99 14.02 6.03 0.70
CA MET A 99 13.56 6.38 2.04
C MET A 99 14.71 6.40 3.07
N LEU A 100 15.60 5.42 2.96
CA LEU A 100 16.78 5.36 3.83
C LEU A 100 17.74 6.51 3.54
N LYS A 101 17.94 6.82 2.26
CA LYS A 101 18.74 7.94 1.81
C LYS A 101 18.15 9.27 2.29
N LEU A 102 16.83 9.42 2.26
CA LEU A 102 16.16 10.61 2.79
C LEU A 102 16.41 10.80 4.28
N ALA A 103 16.42 9.70 5.07
CA ALA A 103 16.75 9.74 6.49
C ALA A 103 18.24 10.16 6.72
N GLU A 104 19.15 9.59 5.94
CA GLU A 104 20.57 9.93 5.98
C GLU A 104 20.82 11.41 5.63
N GLU A 105 20.18 11.91 4.56
CA GLU A 105 20.28 13.32 4.12
C GLU A 105 19.77 14.30 5.20
N LYS A 106 18.79 13.89 6.00
CA LYS A 106 18.28 14.68 7.12
C LYS A 106 19.10 14.53 8.40
N GLY A 107 20.00 13.55 8.46
CA GLY A 107 20.75 13.21 9.68
C GLY A 107 19.83 12.63 10.77
N GLU A 108 18.77 11.93 10.38
CA GLU A 108 17.75 11.36 11.27
C GLU A 108 17.78 9.84 11.25
N ASP A 109 17.43 9.20 12.35
CA ASP A 109 17.18 7.76 12.38
C ASP A 109 15.98 7.42 11.46
N PRO A 110 16.09 6.39 10.57
CA PRO A 110 15.01 5.99 9.72
C PRO A 110 13.71 5.72 10.50
N PHE A 111 12.61 6.28 10.02
CA PHE A 111 11.26 6.00 10.49
C PHE A 111 10.40 5.63 9.26
N LEU A 112 10.00 4.36 9.17
CA LEU A 112 9.19 3.84 8.08
C LEU A 112 7.85 3.32 8.60
N ILE A 113 6.80 3.44 7.79
CA ILE A 113 5.50 2.84 8.08
C ILE A 113 5.24 1.74 7.06
N LEU A 114 5.04 0.51 7.53
CA LEU A 114 4.77 -0.64 6.70
C LEU A 114 3.30 -1.05 6.86
N LEU A 115 2.62 -1.25 5.75
CA LEU A 115 1.20 -1.56 5.74
C LEU A 115 0.97 -2.99 5.26
N ASP A 116 0.25 -3.78 6.03
CA ASP A 116 -0.10 -5.15 5.67
C ASP A 116 -1.62 -5.28 5.50
N ASN A 117 -2.05 -5.68 4.30
CA ASN A 117 -3.47 -5.85 3.95
C ASN A 117 -4.34 -4.58 4.05
N ILE A 118 -3.79 -3.38 3.84
CA ILE A 118 -4.57 -2.13 3.78
C ILE A 118 -5.14 -1.96 2.37
N GLU A 119 -6.42 -2.24 2.18
CA GLU A 119 -7.12 -2.23 0.90
C GLU A 119 -8.02 -1.00 0.70
N ASP A 120 -8.39 -0.30 1.78
CA ASP A 120 -9.17 0.92 1.72
C ASP A 120 -8.29 2.13 1.32
N PRO A 121 -8.60 2.83 0.20
CA PRO A 121 -7.87 4.00 -0.24
C PRO A 121 -7.95 5.19 0.73
N HIS A 122 -9.02 5.30 1.52
CA HIS A 122 -9.14 6.34 2.54
C HIS A 122 -8.16 6.11 3.68
N ASN A 123 -8.01 4.86 4.13
CA ASN A 123 -7.02 4.51 5.15
C ASN A 123 -5.60 4.76 4.65
N LEU A 124 -5.26 4.29 3.43
CA LEU A 124 -3.92 4.52 2.88
C LEU A 124 -3.61 6.02 2.78
N GLY A 125 -4.52 6.82 2.24
CA GLY A 125 -4.32 8.26 2.11
C GLY A 125 -4.16 8.97 3.46
N ALA A 126 -4.98 8.61 4.46
CA ALA A 126 -4.88 9.14 5.82
C ALA A 126 -3.56 8.74 6.49
N ILE A 127 -3.11 7.48 6.30
CA ILE A 127 -1.82 7.02 6.84
C ILE A 127 -0.64 7.77 6.19
N ILE A 128 -0.65 7.97 4.87
CA ILE A 128 0.40 8.73 4.17
C ILE A 128 0.44 10.17 4.69
N ARG A 129 -0.72 10.80 4.91
CA ARG A 129 -0.79 12.13 5.51
C ARG A 129 -0.21 12.14 6.93
N THR A 130 -0.56 11.18 7.74
CA THR A 130 -0.01 11.02 9.09
C THR A 130 1.50 10.77 9.06
N ALA A 131 1.98 9.90 8.17
CA ALA A 131 3.40 9.62 7.98
C ALA A 131 4.19 10.89 7.67
N ASN A 132 3.68 11.73 6.76
CA ASN A 132 4.27 13.01 6.44
C ASN A 132 4.39 13.91 7.68
N LEU A 133 3.30 14.09 8.41
CA LEU A 133 3.23 14.99 9.58
C LEU A 133 4.03 14.46 10.78
N ALA A 134 4.18 13.14 10.91
CA ALA A 134 5.00 12.50 11.94
C ALA A 134 6.49 12.43 11.58
N GLY A 135 6.88 12.92 10.40
CA GLY A 135 8.27 12.88 9.93
C GLY A 135 8.75 11.49 9.54
N ALA A 136 7.85 10.58 9.16
CA ALA A 136 8.25 9.30 8.60
C ALA A 136 8.90 9.51 7.22
N HIS A 137 9.96 8.76 6.94
CA HIS A 137 10.74 8.87 5.71
C HIS A 137 10.10 8.15 4.53
N GLY A 138 9.07 7.33 4.78
CA GLY A 138 8.31 6.69 3.73
C GLY A 138 7.28 5.70 4.23
N VAL A 139 6.42 5.27 3.30
CA VAL A 139 5.39 4.25 3.52
C VAL A 139 5.65 3.08 2.56
N ILE A 140 5.63 1.86 3.08
CA ILE A 140 5.85 0.63 2.29
C ILE A 140 4.56 -0.16 2.25
N ILE A 141 4.11 -0.50 1.04
CA ILE A 141 2.92 -1.33 0.81
C ILE A 141 3.27 -2.60 0.03
N PRO A 142 2.57 -3.73 0.24
CA PRO A 142 2.76 -4.91 -0.58
C PRO A 142 2.10 -4.73 -1.96
N LYS A 143 2.61 -5.45 -2.97
CA LYS A 143 2.01 -5.47 -4.32
C LYS A 143 0.62 -6.12 -4.35
N ARG A 144 0.37 -7.07 -3.45
CA ARG A 144 -0.90 -7.79 -3.36
C ARG A 144 -1.58 -7.48 -2.04
N ARG A 145 -2.91 -7.58 -2.00
CA ARG A 145 -3.72 -7.28 -0.80
C ARG A 145 -3.46 -5.88 -0.25
N ALA A 146 -3.31 -4.94 -1.14
CA ALA A 146 -3.17 -3.52 -0.81
C ALA A 146 -3.76 -2.68 -1.93
N VAL A 147 -4.29 -1.53 -1.57
CA VAL A 147 -4.66 -0.51 -2.54
C VAL A 147 -3.39 0.17 -3.05
N GLY A 148 -3.35 0.50 -4.36
CA GLY A 148 -2.27 1.29 -4.95
C GLY A 148 -2.48 2.80 -4.79
N LEU A 149 -1.59 3.61 -5.39
CA LEU A 149 -1.66 5.08 -5.37
C LEU A 149 -2.72 5.58 -6.36
N THR A 150 -3.99 5.40 -6.00
CA THR A 150 -5.15 5.84 -6.78
C THR A 150 -5.40 7.33 -6.62
N ALA A 151 -6.29 7.91 -7.45
CA ALA A 151 -6.71 9.29 -7.29
C ALA A 151 -7.42 9.55 -5.95
N THR A 152 -8.13 8.56 -5.38
CA THR A 152 -8.71 8.65 -4.04
C THR A 152 -7.61 8.79 -2.98
N VAL A 153 -6.57 7.97 -3.04
CA VAL A 153 -5.39 8.06 -2.13
C VAL A 153 -4.75 9.44 -2.26
N ALA A 154 -4.57 9.92 -3.48
CA ALA A 154 -4.03 11.27 -3.73
C ALA A 154 -4.88 12.36 -3.06
N LYS A 155 -6.20 12.27 -3.21
CA LYS A 155 -7.15 13.23 -2.60
C LYS A 155 -7.13 13.14 -1.07
N THR A 156 -7.21 11.94 -0.51
CA THR A 156 -7.29 11.74 0.96
C THR A 156 -5.98 12.01 1.66
N SER A 157 -4.83 11.86 0.98
CA SER A 157 -3.52 12.26 1.51
C SER A 157 -3.33 13.78 1.61
N ALA A 158 -4.27 14.58 1.04
CA ALA A 158 -4.25 16.04 1.07
C ALA A 158 -2.89 16.65 0.65
N GLY A 159 -2.28 16.07 -0.40
CA GLY A 159 -1.00 16.52 -0.97
C GLY A 159 0.26 15.91 -0.31
N ALA A 160 0.12 15.10 0.74
CA ALA A 160 1.26 14.45 1.40
C ALA A 160 2.05 13.51 0.48
N LEU A 161 1.41 12.93 -0.54
CA LEU A 161 2.08 12.11 -1.56
C LEU A 161 3.19 12.84 -2.34
N ASN A 162 3.16 14.18 -2.40
CA ASN A 162 4.22 14.95 -3.06
C ASN A 162 5.52 15.02 -2.23
N TYR A 163 5.45 14.64 -0.95
CA TYR A 163 6.55 14.79 0.01
C TYR A 163 6.92 13.48 0.72
N THR A 164 6.06 12.48 0.65
CA THR A 164 6.25 11.21 1.35
C THR A 164 6.45 10.10 0.32
N PRO A 165 7.66 9.53 0.21
CA PRO A 165 7.92 8.39 -0.65
C PRO A 165 7.03 7.21 -0.29
N VAL A 166 6.48 6.53 -1.31
CA VAL A 166 5.73 5.29 -1.13
C VAL A 166 6.38 4.21 -1.98
N ALA A 167 6.84 3.14 -1.36
CA ALA A 167 7.40 1.98 -2.05
C ALA A 167 6.40 0.83 -2.11
N LYS A 168 6.48 0.05 -3.19
CA LYS A 168 5.62 -1.10 -3.42
C LYS A 168 6.44 -2.36 -3.57
N VAL A 169 6.37 -3.25 -2.57
CA VAL A 169 7.24 -4.43 -2.47
C VAL A 169 6.50 -5.74 -2.73
N THR A 170 7.20 -6.72 -3.27
CA THR A 170 6.61 -8.04 -3.57
C THR A 170 6.40 -8.88 -2.30
N ASN A 171 7.30 -8.75 -1.32
CA ASN A 171 7.27 -9.54 -0.08
C ASN A 171 7.66 -8.66 1.11
N LEU A 172 6.67 -8.26 1.90
CA LEU A 172 6.86 -7.36 3.04
C LEU A 172 7.78 -7.96 4.11
N ALA A 173 7.63 -9.25 4.43
CA ALA A 173 8.46 -9.94 5.43
C ALA A 173 9.93 -10.00 5.00
N LYS A 174 10.21 -10.26 3.71
CA LYS A 174 11.58 -10.22 3.17
C LYS A 174 12.18 -8.81 3.21
N THR A 175 11.39 -7.80 2.84
CA THR A 175 11.83 -6.40 2.94
C THR A 175 12.16 -6.01 4.39
N MET A 176 11.38 -6.49 5.36
CA MET A 176 11.70 -6.27 6.78
C MET A 176 13.04 -6.92 7.18
N GLU A 177 13.33 -8.14 6.71
CA GLU A 177 14.63 -8.79 6.96
C GLU A 177 15.79 -7.96 6.39
N GLU A 178 15.67 -7.51 5.15
CA GLU A 178 16.68 -6.66 4.49
C GLU A 178 16.87 -5.31 5.24
N LEU A 179 15.80 -4.73 5.77
CA LEU A 179 15.87 -3.51 6.59
C LEU A 179 16.46 -3.76 7.98
N LYS A 180 16.23 -4.94 8.58
CA LYS A 180 16.89 -5.34 9.83
C LYS A 180 18.41 -5.43 9.68
N GLU A 181 18.89 -5.96 8.58
CA GLU A 181 20.33 -6.00 8.25
C GLU A 181 20.94 -4.58 8.17
N LYS A 182 20.09 -3.57 7.90
CA LYS A 182 20.46 -2.14 7.90
C LYS A 182 20.23 -1.45 9.27
N GLY A 183 19.86 -2.22 10.30
CA GLY A 183 19.75 -1.76 11.68
C GLY A 183 18.37 -1.28 12.12
N LEU A 184 17.32 -1.47 11.33
CA LEU A 184 15.96 -1.10 11.75
C LEU A 184 15.36 -2.15 12.69
N TRP A 185 14.61 -1.69 13.67
CA TRP A 185 13.73 -2.49 14.51
C TRP A 185 12.30 -2.36 14.04
N PHE A 186 11.49 -3.40 14.24
CA PHE A 186 10.09 -3.38 13.82
C PHE A 186 9.15 -3.55 15.00
N VAL A 187 8.14 -2.66 15.05
CA VAL A 187 7.03 -2.73 15.98
C VAL A 187 5.72 -2.88 15.21
N CYS A 188 4.91 -3.87 15.55
CA CYS A 188 3.57 -3.97 14.98
C CYS A 188 2.48 -3.59 15.99
N ALA A 189 1.41 -3.00 15.47
CA ALA A 189 0.19 -2.73 16.22
C ALA A 189 -0.64 -4.01 16.39
N ASP A 190 -0.84 -4.46 17.63
CA ASP A 190 -1.71 -5.60 17.95
C ASP A 190 -2.16 -5.52 19.40
N MET A 191 -3.40 -5.96 19.67
CA MET A 191 -3.99 -5.89 21.01
C MET A 191 -3.30 -6.79 22.04
N GLY A 192 -2.71 -7.90 21.58
CA GLY A 192 -1.98 -8.85 22.44
C GLY A 192 -0.58 -8.40 22.83
N GLY A 193 -0.18 -7.18 22.48
CA GLY A 193 1.17 -6.67 22.74
C GLY A 193 1.35 -5.99 24.10
N GLU A 194 2.56 -5.53 24.34
CA GLU A 194 2.88 -4.67 25.47
C GLU A 194 2.32 -3.25 25.22
N SER A 195 1.92 -2.56 26.29
CA SER A 195 1.48 -1.16 26.16
C SER A 195 2.55 -0.31 25.48
N MET A 196 2.15 0.43 24.44
CA MET A 196 3.05 1.30 23.67
C MET A 196 3.86 2.27 24.54
N TYR A 197 3.33 2.65 25.70
CA TYR A 197 4.00 3.55 26.65
C TYR A 197 5.19 2.92 27.39
N ARG A 198 5.34 1.59 27.34
CA ARG A 198 6.44 0.86 28.01
C ARG A 198 7.53 0.44 27.04
N LEU A 199 7.26 0.46 25.74
CA LEU A 199 8.22 0.11 24.72
C LEU A 199 9.21 1.24 24.47
N ASN A 200 10.48 0.89 24.19
CA ASN A 200 11.44 1.83 23.65
C ASN A 200 11.29 1.89 22.12
N LEU A 201 10.73 3.00 21.63
CA LEU A 201 10.47 3.23 20.21
C LEU A 201 11.41 4.30 19.61
N LYS A 202 12.56 4.53 20.26
CA LYS A 202 13.62 5.42 19.76
C LYS A 202 14.50 4.69 18.75
N GLY A 203 15.26 5.45 17.98
CA GLY A 203 16.19 4.92 16.98
C GLY A 203 15.55 4.53 15.64
N PRO A 204 16.27 3.78 14.78
CA PRO A 204 15.78 3.33 13.49
C PRO A 204 14.59 2.38 13.64
N ILE A 205 13.40 2.76 13.17
CA ILE A 205 12.18 1.99 13.44
C ILE A 205 11.25 1.87 12.24
N GLY A 206 10.66 0.70 12.06
CA GLY A 206 9.54 0.42 11.17
C GLY A 206 8.27 0.13 11.97
N LEU A 207 7.23 0.95 11.78
CA LEU A 207 5.89 0.75 12.33
C LEU A 207 5.05 -0.08 11.37
N VAL A 208 4.60 -1.23 11.80
CA VAL A 208 3.78 -2.15 10.98
C VAL A 208 2.32 -2.04 11.40
N ILE A 209 1.45 -1.72 10.45
CA ILE A 209 0.00 -1.59 10.65
C ILE A 209 -0.72 -2.61 9.76
N GLY A 210 -1.59 -3.40 10.34
CA GLY A 210 -2.49 -4.32 9.66
C GLY A 210 -3.88 -3.73 9.41
N ASN A 211 -4.75 -4.49 8.71
CA ASN A 211 -6.14 -4.10 8.55
C ASN A 211 -6.96 -4.26 9.85
N GLU A 212 -8.16 -3.68 9.88
CA GLU A 212 -9.03 -3.68 11.06
C GLU A 212 -9.57 -5.06 11.43
N GLY A 213 -9.69 -5.98 10.46
CA GLY A 213 -10.31 -7.30 10.67
C GLY A 213 -9.30 -8.37 11.07
N GLU A 214 -8.26 -8.56 10.25
CA GLU A 214 -7.28 -9.63 10.43
C GLU A 214 -6.00 -9.17 11.15
N GLY A 215 -5.81 -7.86 11.29
CA GLY A 215 -4.59 -7.28 11.84
C GLY A 215 -3.38 -7.47 10.93
N VAL A 216 -2.21 -7.61 11.54
CA VAL A 216 -0.95 -7.92 10.85
C VAL A 216 -0.86 -9.42 10.61
N GLY A 217 -0.59 -9.83 9.37
CA GLY A 217 -0.45 -11.23 8.99
C GLY A 217 0.66 -11.95 9.77
N ARG A 218 0.45 -13.23 10.05
CA ARG A 218 1.34 -14.05 10.91
C ARG A 218 2.81 -13.92 10.55
N LEU A 219 3.17 -14.08 9.26
CA LEU A 219 4.57 -14.05 8.82
C LEU A 219 5.21 -12.66 9.01
N VAL A 220 4.46 -11.59 8.83
CA VAL A 220 4.93 -10.22 9.06
C VAL A 220 5.08 -9.97 10.56
N LYS A 221 4.11 -10.40 11.36
CA LYS A 221 4.12 -10.28 12.83
C LYS A 221 5.30 -11.03 13.45
N GLU A 222 5.62 -12.23 12.96
CA GLU A 222 6.79 -13.03 13.41
C GLU A 222 8.14 -12.33 13.11
N LYS A 223 8.18 -11.38 12.18
CA LYS A 223 9.38 -10.57 11.89
C LYS A 223 9.47 -9.29 12.72
N CYS A 224 8.43 -8.93 13.47
CA CYS A 224 8.47 -7.78 14.36
C CYS A 224 9.26 -8.11 15.63
N ASP A 225 10.01 -7.13 16.11
CA ASP A 225 10.80 -7.24 17.34
C ASP A 225 9.96 -6.91 18.57
N PHE A 226 8.95 -6.06 18.37
CA PHE A 226 8.01 -5.62 19.39
C PHE A 226 6.58 -5.72 18.88
N ILE A 227 5.67 -5.99 19.80
CA ILE A 227 4.22 -5.92 19.58
C ILE A 227 3.69 -4.84 20.52
N ALA A 228 3.17 -3.76 19.96
CA ALA A 228 2.64 -2.63 20.70
C ALA A 228 1.12 -2.67 20.77
N SER A 229 0.57 -2.57 21.96
CA SER A 229 -0.86 -2.36 22.16
C SER A 229 -1.17 -0.92 22.52
N ILE A 230 -2.25 -0.40 21.93
CA ILE A 230 -2.85 0.87 22.34
C ILE A 230 -3.85 0.55 23.46
N PRO A 231 -3.72 1.13 24.66
CA PRO A 231 -4.64 0.84 25.76
C PRO A 231 -6.08 1.26 25.41
N MET A 232 -6.98 0.28 25.36
CA MET A 232 -8.41 0.49 25.13
C MET A 232 -9.15 0.51 26.46
N LYS A 233 -10.20 1.33 26.57
CA LYS A 233 -11.07 1.44 27.78
C LYS A 233 -12.55 1.27 27.45
N GLY A 234 -12.91 1.15 26.17
CA GLY A 234 -14.28 0.98 25.70
C GLY A 234 -14.62 -0.48 25.47
N GLU A 235 -15.85 -0.71 25.03
CA GLU A 235 -16.38 -2.04 24.68
C GLU A 235 -15.90 -2.53 23.31
N ILE A 236 -15.46 -1.61 22.45
CA ILE A 236 -14.89 -1.94 21.14
C ILE A 236 -13.38 -2.14 21.31
N ASP A 237 -12.87 -3.22 20.78
CA ASP A 237 -11.53 -3.71 20.99
C ASP A 237 -10.50 -3.24 19.97
N SER A 238 -10.91 -2.56 18.89
CA SER A 238 -10.00 -2.09 17.85
C SER A 238 -10.28 -0.67 17.37
N LEU A 239 -9.24 0.04 16.96
CA LEU A 239 -9.31 1.31 16.26
C LEU A 239 -9.30 1.08 14.74
N ASN A 240 -9.82 2.03 13.98
CA ASN A 240 -9.55 2.11 12.56
C ASN A 240 -8.03 2.12 12.29
N ALA A 241 -7.57 1.46 11.23
CA ALA A 241 -6.15 1.28 10.93
C ALA A 241 -5.38 2.61 10.82
N SER A 242 -5.99 3.63 10.19
CA SER A 242 -5.35 4.94 10.05
C SER A 242 -5.26 5.70 11.38
N VAL A 243 -6.23 5.48 12.27
CA VAL A 243 -6.20 6.05 13.63
C VAL A 243 -5.13 5.36 14.48
N ALA A 244 -5.06 4.03 14.46
CA ALA A 244 -4.02 3.27 15.15
C ALA A 244 -2.60 3.68 14.68
N ALA A 245 -2.43 3.82 13.35
CA ALA A 245 -1.19 4.33 12.76
C ALA A 245 -0.84 5.72 13.31
N GLY A 246 -1.81 6.62 13.42
CA GLY A 246 -1.59 7.97 13.96
C GLY A 246 -1.17 7.96 15.42
N VAL A 247 -1.87 7.20 16.25
CA VAL A 247 -1.57 7.09 17.69
C VAL A 247 -0.14 6.56 17.91
N LEU A 248 0.24 5.47 17.25
CA LEU A 248 1.57 4.87 17.40
C LEU A 248 2.67 5.71 16.76
N ALA A 249 2.43 6.32 15.59
CA ALA A 249 3.39 7.22 14.96
C ALA A 249 3.72 8.41 15.87
N TYR A 250 2.72 9.00 16.50
CA TYR A 250 2.95 10.13 17.42
C TYR A 250 3.54 9.71 18.78
N GLU A 251 3.37 8.46 19.20
CA GLU A 251 4.14 7.95 20.34
C GLU A 251 5.63 7.82 19.98
N ILE A 252 5.96 7.36 18.77
CA ILE A 252 7.34 7.36 18.27
C ILE A 252 7.90 8.79 18.24
N VAL A 253 7.15 9.75 17.69
CA VAL A 253 7.53 11.17 17.68
C VAL A 253 7.78 11.70 19.10
N ARG A 254 6.83 11.45 20.01
CA ARG A 254 6.97 11.89 21.43
C ARG A 254 8.25 11.35 22.06
N GLN A 255 8.60 10.10 21.80
CA GLN A 255 9.82 9.50 22.38
C GLN A 255 11.09 10.07 21.74
N ARG A 256 11.07 10.41 20.45
CA ARG A 256 12.22 11.00 19.74
C ARG A 256 12.48 12.46 20.11
N LEU A 257 11.45 13.19 20.56
CA LEU A 257 11.56 14.57 21.02
C LEU A 257 12.08 14.70 22.46
N ASN A 258 12.08 13.61 23.24
CA ASN A 258 12.53 13.54 24.62
C ASN A 258 13.71 12.56 24.75
#